data_111c3e869c88d2e95afc258d6f6bc5e6
#
_entry.id   111c3e869c88d2e95afc258d6f6bc5e6
#
_cell.length_a   1.000
_cell.length_b   1.000
_cell.length_c   1.000
_cell.angle_alpha   90.00
_cell.angle_beta   90.00
_cell.angle_gamma   90.00
#
_symmetry.space_group_name_H-M   'P 1'
#
loop_
_entity.id
_entity.type
_entity.pdbx_description
1 polymer ?
#
loop_
_entity_poly.entity_id
_entity_poly.type
_entity_poly.pdbx_seq_one_letter_code
_entity_poly.pdbx_strand_id
1 'polypeptide(L)'
;MPEHKFTATLRALHDGGVEFILVGGLAAAVNGAPVSTFDIDVVHSRDSANVARILSVLEALDAVFRIQPERRLRPNASHLASAGHLNLITRPARIV
;
A
#
# COMPACT_ATOMS: atom_id res chain seq x y z
N MET A 1 -10.53 -18.33 9.67
CA MET A 1 -11.12 -17.15 9.05
C MET A 1 -10.18 -16.59 8.00
N PRO A 2 -10.64 -16.35 6.78
CA PRO A 2 -9.76 -15.81 5.76
C PRO A 2 -9.28 -14.41 6.14
N GLU A 3 -8.03 -14.14 5.82
CA GLU A 3 -7.44 -12.86 6.09
C GLU A 3 -8.03 -11.79 5.16
N HIS A 4 -8.39 -10.64 5.71
CA HIS A 4 -8.89 -9.54 4.89
C HIS A 4 -7.75 -8.98 4.04
N LYS A 5 -8.06 -8.55 2.82
CA LYS A 5 -7.05 -8.04 1.89
C LYS A 5 -6.24 -6.87 2.45
N PHE A 6 -6.87 -6.02 3.28
CA PHE A 6 -6.16 -4.90 3.91
C PHE A 6 -5.14 -5.39 4.93
N THR A 7 -5.51 -6.39 5.71
CA THR A 7 -4.60 -7.00 6.68
C THR A 7 -3.38 -7.59 5.99
N ALA A 8 -3.61 -8.30 4.88
CA ALA A 8 -2.52 -8.90 4.10
C ALA A 8 -1.57 -7.84 3.55
N THR A 9 -2.11 -6.75 3.02
CA THR A 9 -1.29 -5.66 2.49
C THR A 9 -0.50 -4.97 3.60
N LEU A 10 -1.14 -4.67 4.74
CA LEU A 10 -0.45 -4.06 5.87
C LEU A 10 0.64 -4.96 6.43
N ARG A 11 0.38 -6.27 6.49
CA ARG A 11 1.38 -7.23 6.92
C ARG A 11 2.58 -7.26 5.96
N ALA A 12 2.33 -7.22 4.67
CA ALA A 12 3.40 -7.19 3.67
C ALA A 12 4.29 -5.96 3.84
N LEU A 13 3.70 -4.80 4.08
CA LEU A 13 4.46 -3.57 4.34
C LEU A 13 5.27 -3.68 5.62
N HIS A 14 4.66 -4.18 6.69
CA HIS A 14 5.34 -4.37 7.97
C HIS A 14 6.50 -5.35 7.85
N ASP A 15 6.26 -6.50 7.23
CA ASP A 15 7.27 -7.54 7.09
C ASP A 15 8.42 -7.11 6.18
N GLY A 16 8.13 -6.22 5.23
CA GLY A 16 9.14 -5.63 4.36
C GLY A 16 9.97 -4.52 5.02
N GLY A 17 9.71 -4.21 6.29
CA GLY A 17 10.46 -3.19 7.02
C GLY A 17 10.12 -1.77 6.60
N VAL A 18 8.95 -1.54 6.01
CA VAL A 18 8.54 -0.22 5.53
C VAL A 18 8.13 0.67 6.71
N GLU A 19 8.63 1.90 6.71
CA GLU A 19 8.18 2.93 7.65
C GLU A 19 6.97 3.64 7.06
N PHE A 20 5.82 3.50 7.71
CA PHE A 20 4.58 4.12 7.25
C PHE A 20 3.64 4.40 8.41
N ILE A 21 2.69 5.29 8.18
CA ILE A 21 1.60 5.59 9.09
C ILE A 21 0.30 5.32 8.36
N LEU A 22 -0.59 4.57 9.00
CA LEU A 22 -1.92 4.34 8.49
C LEU A 22 -2.80 5.55 8.78
N VAL A 23 -3.48 6.07 7.77
CA VAL A 23 -4.36 7.24 7.88
C VAL A 23 -5.70 6.93 7.21
N GLY A 24 -6.61 7.90 7.23
CA GLY A 24 -7.88 7.80 6.50
C GLY A 24 -8.91 6.91 7.17
N GLY A 25 -9.84 6.39 6.37
CA GLY A 25 -11.00 5.64 6.83
C GLY A 25 -10.64 4.35 7.56
N LEU A 26 -9.66 3.61 7.06
CA LEU A 26 -9.24 2.37 7.72
C LEU A 26 -8.62 2.65 9.08
N ALA A 27 -7.83 3.71 9.22
CA ALA A 27 -7.28 4.10 10.52
C ALA A 27 -8.40 4.42 11.52
N ALA A 28 -9.44 5.13 11.07
CA ALA A 28 -10.61 5.43 11.89
C ALA A 28 -11.32 4.16 12.34
N ALA A 29 -11.50 3.20 11.43
CA ALA A 29 -12.14 1.92 11.73
C ALA A 29 -11.35 1.12 12.75
N VAL A 30 -10.02 1.08 12.62
CA VAL A 30 -9.14 0.39 13.58
C VAL A 30 -9.26 1.00 14.98
N ASN A 31 -9.52 2.30 15.06
CA ASN A 31 -9.71 3.00 16.33
C ASN A 31 -11.16 2.98 16.82
N GLY A 32 -12.00 2.16 16.21
CA GLY A 32 -13.36 1.91 16.70
C GLY A 32 -14.47 2.71 16.04
N ALA A 33 -14.16 3.55 15.06
CA ALA A 33 -15.19 4.29 14.33
C ALA A 33 -16.02 3.35 13.45
N PRO A 34 -17.34 3.52 13.36
CA PRO A 34 -18.21 2.67 12.56
C PRO A 34 -18.22 3.10 11.09
N VAL A 35 -17.08 2.97 10.42
CA VAL A 35 -16.94 3.38 9.01
C VAL A 35 -16.63 2.18 8.14
N SER A 36 -17.08 2.26 6.88
CA SER A 36 -16.70 1.29 5.85
C SER A 36 -15.64 1.92 4.95
N THR A 37 -14.62 1.13 4.62
CA THR A 37 -13.59 1.59 3.68
C THR A 37 -13.17 0.43 2.79
N PHE A 38 -12.84 0.76 1.54
CA PHE A 38 -12.32 -0.20 0.57
C PHE A 38 -10.87 0.09 0.21
N ASP A 39 -10.29 1.15 0.78
CA ASP A 39 -8.94 1.62 0.47
C ASP A 39 -8.09 1.69 1.72
N ILE A 40 -6.80 1.43 1.55
CA ILE A 40 -5.80 1.68 2.57
C ILE A 40 -5.08 2.96 2.20
N ASP A 41 -5.05 3.91 3.13
CA ASP A 41 -4.30 5.15 2.96
C ASP A 41 -3.12 5.14 3.92
N VAL A 42 -1.92 5.26 3.38
CA VAL A 42 -0.72 5.31 4.19
C VAL A 42 0.15 6.50 3.81
N VAL A 43 0.82 7.04 4.78
CA VAL A 43 1.88 8.04 4.59
C VAL A 43 3.19 7.33 4.91
N HIS A 44 4.14 7.37 3.98
CA HIS A 44 5.42 6.68 4.14
C HIS A 44 6.57 7.68 4.22
N SER A 45 7.64 7.27 4.88
CA SER A 45 8.90 8.00 4.83
C SER A 45 9.44 8.00 3.39
N ARG A 46 9.86 9.15 2.90
CA ARG A 46 10.42 9.30 1.55
C ARG A 46 11.93 9.13 1.50
N ASP A 47 12.53 8.70 2.60
CA ASP A 47 13.92 8.31 2.63
C ASP A 47 14.20 7.21 1.59
N SER A 48 15.36 7.30 0.93
CA SER A 48 15.68 6.41 -0.20
C SER A 48 15.67 4.93 0.18
N ALA A 49 16.13 4.60 1.39
CA ALA A 49 16.13 3.22 1.85
C ALA A 49 14.69 2.72 2.04
N ASN A 50 13.81 3.57 2.59
CA ASN A 50 12.41 3.20 2.77
C ASN A 50 11.69 3.07 1.43
N VAL A 51 11.96 3.98 0.49
CA VAL A 51 11.40 3.90 -0.87
C VAL A 51 11.78 2.59 -1.54
N ALA A 52 13.03 2.15 -1.40
CA ALA A 52 13.47 0.87 -1.95
C ALA A 52 12.71 -0.31 -1.34
N ARG A 53 12.45 -0.28 -0.03
CA ARG A 53 11.67 -1.32 0.65
C ARG A 53 10.23 -1.34 0.16
N ILE A 54 9.62 -0.16 0.00
CA ILE A 54 8.26 -0.07 -0.53
C ILE A 54 8.19 -0.66 -1.93
N LEU A 55 9.13 -0.33 -2.80
CA LEU A 55 9.16 -0.87 -4.16
C LEU A 55 9.20 -2.39 -4.16
N SER A 56 10.02 -3.00 -3.30
CA SER A 56 10.08 -4.45 -3.19
C SER A 56 8.73 -5.04 -2.78
N VAL A 57 8.05 -4.42 -1.81
CA VAL A 57 6.74 -4.88 -1.37
C VAL A 57 5.70 -4.72 -2.46
N LEU A 58 5.68 -3.57 -3.15
CA LEU A 58 4.72 -3.32 -4.21
C LEU A 58 4.92 -4.28 -5.38
N GLU A 59 6.16 -4.64 -5.69
CA GLU A 59 6.45 -5.64 -6.71
C GLU A 59 5.88 -7.00 -6.31
N ALA A 60 6.08 -7.40 -5.06
CA ALA A 60 5.54 -8.67 -4.56
C ALA A 60 4.01 -8.68 -4.56
N LEU A 61 3.37 -7.54 -4.34
CA LEU A 61 1.92 -7.38 -4.39
C LEU A 61 1.38 -7.19 -5.81
N ASP A 62 2.24 -7.15 -6.80
CA ASP A 62 1.88 -6.89 -8.19
C ASP A 62 1.09 -5.58 -8.34
N ALA A 63 1.53 -4.54 -7.63
CA ALA A 63 0.86 -3.25 -7.60
C ALA A 63 1.02 -2.50 -8.92
N VAL A 64 -0.08 -1.97 -9.42
CA VAL A 64 -0.11 -1.16 -10.63
C VAL A 64 -0.96 0.08 -10.38
N PHE A 65 -0.77 1.12 -11.19
CA PHE A 65 -1.59 2.32 -11.08
C PHE A 65 -3.05 2.00 -11.37
N ARG A 66 -3.94 2.61 -10.58
CA ARG A 66 -5.39 2.42 -10.71
C ARG A 66 -5.92 2.97 -12.02
N ILE A 67 -5.32 4.06 -12.52
CA ILE A 67 -5.69 4.65 -13.82
C ILE A 67 -5.19 3.73 -14.91
N GLN A 68 -6.08 3.31 -15.81
CA GLN A 68 -5.77 2.41 -16.92
C GLN A 68 -5.06 1.14 -16.45
N PRO A 69 -5.68 0.37 -15.54
CA PRO A 69 -5.03 -0.82 -14.94
C PRO A 69 -4.62 -1.86 -16.00
N GLU A 70 -5.30 -1.89 -17.14
CA GLU A 70 -4.99 -2.80 -18.24
C GLU A 70 -3.60 -2.55 -18.82
N ARG A 71 -3.06 -1.35 -18.67
CA ARG A 71 -1.71 -1.02 -19.13
C ARG A 71 -0.63 -1.52 -18.16
N ARG A 72 -1.02 -1.92 -16.97
CA ARG A 72 -0.15 -2.46 -15.93
C ARG A 72 1.07 -1.58 -15.64
N LEU A 73 0.83 -0.29 -15.54
CA LEU A 73 1.89 0.68 -15.24
C LEU A 73 2.27 0.57 -13.75
N ARG A 74 3.57 0.47 -13.49
CA ARG A 74 4.07 0.29 -12.13
C ARG A 74 4.69 1.58 -11.60
N PRO A 75 4.56 1.85 -10.28
CA PRO A 75 5.26 2.97 -9.67
C PRO A 75 6.77 2.72 -9.65
N ASN A 76 7.53 3.80 -9.61
CA ASN A 76 8.98 3.74 -9.49
C ASN A 76 9.46 4.59 -8.31
N ALA A 77 10.78 4.60 -8.08
CA ALA A 77 11.35 5.33 -6.95
C ALA A 77 11.02 6.82 -6.99
N SER A 78 11.01 7.42 -8.17
CA SER A 78 10.69 8.84 -8.34
C SER A 78 9.26 9.15 -7.88
N HIS A 79 8.29 8.29 -8.22
CA HIS A 79 6.92 8.44 -7.77
C HIS A 79 6.82 8.43 -6.25
N LEU A 80 7.51 7.48 -5.60
CA LEU A 80 7.43 7.30 -4.15
C LEU A 80 8.21 8.35 -3.38
N ALA A 81 9.20 8.97 -4.00
CA ALA A 81 9.96 10.05 -3.40
C ALA A 81 9.24 11.40 -3.49
N SER A 82 8.22 11.51 -4.33
CA SER A 82 7.48 12.76 -4.51
C SER A 82 6.42 12.92 -3.42
N ALA A 83 5.92 14.15 -3.27
CA ALA A 83 4.90 14.48 -2.27
C ALA A 83 3.47 14.15 -2.74
N GLY A 84 3.28 13.72 -3.96
CA GLY A 84 1.95 13.48 -4.52
C GLY A 84 1.33 12.16 -4.09
N HIS A 85 0.03 12.01 -4.33
CA HIS A 85 -0.70 10.77 -4.11
C HIS A 85 -0.42 9.77 -5.22
N LEU A 86 -0.33 8.50 -4.84
CA LEU A 86 -0.31 7.39 -5.78
C LEU A 86 -1.51 6.49 -5.50
N ASN A 87 -2.29 6.22 -6.53
CA ASN A 87 -3.44 5.33 -6.42
C ASN A 87 -3.10 4.00 -7.10
N LEU A 88 -2.97 2.95 -6.29
CA LEU A 88 -2.50 1.65 -6.76
C LEU A 88 -3.54 0.57 -6.49
N ILE A 89 -3.51 -0.46 -7.33
CA ILE A 89 -4.27 -1.69 -7.14
C ILE A 89 -3.27 -2.82 -6.92
N THR A 90 -3.54 -3.66 -5.94
CA THR A 90 -2.69 -4.81 -5.64
C THR A 90 -3.44 -6.11 -5.86
N ARG A 91 -2.71 -7.21 -5.86
CA ARG A 91 -3.27 -8.56 -5.90
C ARG A 91 -3.13 -9.19 -4.51
N PRO A 92 -4.12 -9.05 -3.63
CA PRO A 92 -4.03 -9.59 -2.27
C PRO A 92 -3.80 -11.10 -2.23
N ALA A 93 -4.32 -11.82 -3.22
CA ALA A 93 -4.20 -13.28 -3.28
C ALA A 93 -2.76 -13.75 -3.50
N ARG A 94 -1.85 -12.87 -3.86
CA ARG A 94 -0.45 -13.21 -4.09
C ARG A 94 0.45 -12.95 -2.88
N ILE A 95 -0.13 -12.54 -1.78
CA ILE A 95 0.62 -12.32 -0.56
C ILE A 95 0.75 -13.66 0.15
N VAL A 96 1.89 -14.20 0.08
CA VAL A 96 2.21 -15.48 0.71
C VAL A 96 3.34 -15.32 1.70
#